data_7cd5ad4f1879a956e931a5d2cc3ae724
#
_entry.id   7cd5ad4f1879a956e931a5d2cc3ae724
#
_cell.length_a   1.000
_cell.length_b   1.000
_cell.length_c   1.000
_cell.angle_alpha   90.00
_cell.angle_beta   90.00
_cell.angle_gamma   90.00
#
_symmetry.space_group_name_H-M   'P 1'
#
loop_
_entity.id
_entity.type
_entity.pdbx_description
1 polymer ?
#
loop_
_entity_poly.entity_id
_entity_poly.type
_entity_poly.pdbx_seq_one_letter_code
_entity_poly.pdbx_strand_id
1 'polypeptide(L)'
;MSDSPWLDDACSLVDAFRAGDRSPKEELQATLDAIERSDLNCFSFLDPERALAAAADADVSLPFGGVPVGIKELDQVEGWPDTAASLVFEDKIATHTGEGVRRFIEDGGAVPVGLTCASEFGGLNVSITKLNGTTHNPWQRGRTAGGSSSGSASAVAGGLVSLASGGDGGGSIRIPAGYCGLLGMKGTYGRISRGPDAFFRPGTVVLGCLARSVRDAARHYDVCAGVDPRDPQSLPNPGRWEADLGSTDLVGKRVGILPSIAGVRLEGGVEERIRGAAADLIEATGMVPVDISLTLPNLAAQWAMGNISTLLAELGDAWPRCIDDLTDEIALGMVLAQSLYNLHLAAVAEAQRLEANAAMAGAFGEVDYIIAATNPGPAFPAEWTTSSPSASVLDQAKASPVAKKVFRGVMASVRVASGVAPKLSNALVEAAVELIPDVVTMGGLTIISNLYGNPAVSIPAGTVNDLPVGMQVLAPHHRDKELLDVALAYERSVGWPKVAPTVTAAAPAGV
;
A
#
# COMPACT_ATOMS: atom_id res chain seq x y z
N MET A 1 16.60 28.18 13.85
CA MET A 1 16.64 26.83 13.24
C MET A 1 15.38 26.13 13.69
N SER A 2 14.63 25.53 12.79
CA SER A 2 13.38 24.85 13.15
C SER A 2 13.72 23.50 13.81
N ASP A 3 13.28 23.31 15.07
CA ASP A 3 13.47 22.06 15.82
C ASP A 3 12.50 20.93 15.34
N SER A 4 11.78 21.17 14.24
CA SER A 4 10.83 20.21 13.66
C SER A 4 11.28 19.72 12.29
N PRO A 5 10.90 18.49 11.88
CA PRO A 5 11.12 17.98 10.53
C PRO A 5 10.46 18.88 9.48
N TRP A 6 10.92 18.72 8.23
CA TRP A 6 10.32 19.39 7.09
C TRP A 6 8.88 18.95 6.85
N LEU A 7 7.95 19.89 6.83
CA LEU A 7 6.51 19.59 6.71
C LEU A 7 5.95 19.72 5.29
N ASP A 8 6.73 20.27 4.35
CA ASP A 8 6.40 20.27 2.93
C ASP A 8 6.89 18.98 2.25
N ASP A 9 7.00 18.93 0.94
CA ASP A 9 7.38 17.73 0.20
C ASP A 9 8.90 17.47 0.21
N ALA A 10 9.32 16.24 -0.13
CA ALA A 10 10.72 15.82 -0.15
C ALA A 10 11.53 16.58 -1.21
N CYS A 11 10.92 16.93 -2.31
CA CYS A 11 11.58 17.68 -3.38
C CYS A 11 11.93 19.10 -2.94
N SER A 12 11.04 19.79 -2.22
CA SER A 12 11.30 21.12 -1.66
C SER A 12 12.37 21.08 -0.55
N LEU A 13 12.44 19.98 0.20
CA LEU A 13 13.51 19.76 1.18
C LEU A 13 14.90 19.68 0.47
N VAL A 14 15.01 18.94 -0.64
CA VAL A 14 16.23 18.90 -1.44
C VAL A 14 16.57 20.31 -1.97
N ASP A 15 15.57 21.06 -2.43
CA ASP A 15 15.77 22.43 -2.88
C ASP A 15 16.31 23.34 -1.73
N ALA A 16 15.80 23.17 -0.50
CA ALA A 16 16.31 23.87 0.70
C ALA A 16 17.75 23.45 1.06
N PHE A 17 18.11 22.16 0.92
CA PHE A 17 19.49 21.70 1.12
C PHE A 17 20.46 22.36 0.11
N ARG A 18 20.06 22.39 -1.16
CA ARG A 18 20.87 23.05 -2.22
C ARG A 18 21.01 24.55 -2.04
N ALA A 19 20.01 25.20 -1.48
CA ALA A 19 20.06 26.63 -1.16
C ALA A 19 20.88 26.93 0.10
N GLY A 20 21.15 25.90 0.94
CA GLY A 20 21.82 26.08 2.24
C GLY A 20 20.89 26.61 3.35
N ASP A 21 19.59 26.59 3.11
CA ASP A 21 18.57 27.02 4.10
C ASP A 21 18.40 25.99 5.23
N ARG A 22 18.77 24.74 4.94
CA ARG A 22 18.78 23.61 5.88
C ARG A 22 19.87 22.62 5.47
N SER A 23 20.40 21.84 6.40
CA SER A 23 21.35 20.78 6.10
C SER A 23 20.73 19.41 6.32
N PRO A 24 21.21 18.33 5.62
CA PRO A 24 20.78 16.96 5.86
C PRO A 24 20.91 16.52 7.32
N LYS A 25 21.98 16.96 8.02
CA LYS A 25 22.21 16.69 9.44
C LYS A 25 21.14 17.30 10.34
N GLU A 26 20.80 18.58 10.12
CA GLU A 26 19.76 19.28 10.88
C GLU A 26 18.41 18.61 10.68
N GLU A 27 18.08 18.27 9.42
CA GLU A 27 16.83 17.58 9.12
C GLU A 27 16.76 16.21 9.77
N LEU A 28 17.83 15.41 9.66
CA LEU A 28 17.84 14.08 10.26
C LEU A 28 17.72 14.14 11.79
N GLN A 29 18.40 15.08 12.45
CA GLN A 29 18.27 15.23 13.90
C GLN A 29 16.84 15.58 14.30
N ALA A 30 16.21 16.53 13.60
CA ALA A 30 14.82 16.87 13.82
C ALA A 30 13.86 15.70 13.60
N THR A 31 14.15 14.88 12.56
CA THR A 31 13.42 13.64 12.25
C THR A 31 13.54 12.62 13.38
N LEU A 32 14.74 12.33 13.87
CA LEU A 32 14.97 11.37 14.96
C LEU A 32 14.29 11.83 16.25
N ASP A 33 14.43 13.10 16.60
CA ASP A 33 13.78 13.69 17.77
C ASP A 33 12.24 13.65 17.68
N ALA A 34 11.69 13.83 16.48
CA ALA A 34 10.25 13.72 16.25
C ALA A 34 9.75 12.28 16.35
N ILE A 35 10.52 11.32 15.82
CA ILE A 35 10.19 9.89 15.91
C ILE A 35 10.20 9.44 17.40
N GLU A 36 11.19 9.86 18.18
CA GLU A 36 11.28 9.51 19.61
C GLU A 36 10.07 10.05 20.42
N ARG A 37 9.55 11.22 20.05
CA ARG A 37 8.38 11.83 20.71
C ARG A 37 7.04 11.28 20.21
N SER A 38 7.04 10.53 19.10
CA SER A 38 5.82 10.06 18.44
C SER A 38 5.23 8.85 19.14
N ASP A 39 3.91 8.83 19.31
CA ASP A 39 3.13 7.70 19.83
C ASP A 39 2.37 6.93 18.71
N LEU A 40 2.74 7.17 17.45
CA LEU A 40 2.09 6.55 16.29
C LEU A 40 2.46 5.07 16.09
N ASN A 41 3.54 4.62 16.70
CA ASN A 41 4.08 3.26 16.52
C ASN A 41 4.25 2.90 15.03
N CYS A 42 4.93 3.77 14.28
CA CYS A 42 5.05 3.63 12.83
C CYS A 42 6.42 3.12 12.36
N PHE A 43 7.39 2.96 13.25
CA PHE A 43 8.69 2.34 12.97
C PHE A 43 8.86 1.06 13.77
N SER A 44 9.28 -0.02 13.11
CA SER A 44 9.63 -1.30 13.75
C SER A 44 11.11 -1.41 14.07
N PHE A 45 11.95 -0.63 13.38
CA PHE A 45 13.40 -0.59 13.57
C PHE A 45 13.94 0.79 13.21
N LEU A 46 14.94 1.27 13.94
CA LEU A 46 15.68 2.50 13.65
C LEU A 46 17.18 2.20 13.65
N ASP A 47 17.92 2.85 12.75
CA ASP A 47 19.39 2.83 12.70
C ASP A 47 19.94 4.26 12.70
N PRO A 48 19.87 4.97 13.83
CA PRO A 48 20.28 6.37 13.91
C PRO A 48 21.76 6.59 13.59
N GLU A 49 22.63 5.63 13.96
CA GLU A 49 24.07 5.73 13.73
C GLU A 49 24.39 5.72 12.22
N ARG A 50 23.84 4.73 11.50
CA ARG A 50 24.01 4.64 10.03
C ARG A 50 23.38 5.84 9.33
N ALA A 51 22.20 6.29 9.77
CA ALA A 51 21.51 7.45 9.19
C ALA A 51 22.32 8.74 9.40
N LEU A 52 22.88 8.97 10.59
CA LEU A 52 23.72 10.15 10.88
C LEU A 52 25.00 10.17 10.05
N ALA A 53 25.62 9.01 9.84
CA ALA A 53 26.78 8.89 8.96
C ALA A 53 26.39 9.21 7.50
N ALA A 54 25.29 8.64 6.99
CA ALA A 54 24.80 8.90 5.64
C ALA A 54 24.41 10.37 5.43
N ALA A 55 23.77 11.03 6.41
CA ALA A 55 23.43 12.45 6.32
C ALA A 55 24.66 13.37 6.37
N ALA A 56 25.76 12.92 7.03
CA ALA A 56 26.99 13.68 7.07
C ALA A 56 27.71 13.71 5.71
N ASP A 57 27.61 12.62 4.96
CA ASP A 57 28.27 12.40 3.67
C ASP A 57 27.30 12.61 2.48
N ALA A 58 26.11 13.16 2.73
CA ALA A 58 25.05 13.27 1.73
C ALA A 58 25.43 14.17 0.54
N ASP A 59 25.29 13.65 -0.67
CA ASP A 59 25.41 14.43 -1.90
C ASP A 59 24.04 15.04 -2.27
N VAL A 60 23.82 16.29 -1.91
CA VAL A 60 22.57 17.02 -2.18
C VAL A 60 22.32 17.29 -3.68
N SER A 61 23.28 16.97 -4.57
CA SER A 61 23.08 17.03 -6.02
C SER A 61 22.22 15.86 -6.52
N LEU A 62 22.17 14.75 -5.78
CA LEU A 62 21.34 13.60 -6.10
C LEU A 62 19.84 13.92 -5.94
N PRO A 63 18.94 13.17 -6.59
CA PRO A 63 17.50 13.45 -6.61
C PRO A 63 16.87 13.62 -5.24
N PHE A 64 17.22 12.79 -4.26
CA PHE A 64 16.79 12.86 -2.85
C PHE A 64 17.98 13.00 -1.90
N GLY A 65 19.05 13.62 -2.35
CA GLY A 65 20.32 13.73 -1.62
C GLY A 65 20.15 14.30 -0.21
N GLY A 66 20.32 13.44 0.80
CA GLY A 66 20.22 13.81 2.20
C GLY A 66 18.81 13.77 2.81
N VAL A 67 17.76 13.44 2.05
CA VAL A 67 16.37 13.37 2.56
C VAL A 67 16.20 12.15 3.47
N PRO A 68 15.78 12.32 4.75
CA PRO A 68 15.41 11.21 5.60
C PRO A 68 14.16 10.50 5.11
N VAL A 69 14.21 9.17 4.97
CA VAL A 69 13.11 8.34 4.44
C VAL A 69 12.86 7.12 5.31
N GLY A 70 11.61 6.67 5.34
CA GLY A 70 11.23 5.39 5.90
C GLY A 70 11.26 4.28 4.83
N ILE A 71 11.77 3.11 5.18
CA ILE A 71 11.72 1.92 4.33
C ILE A 71 10.70 0.96 4.90
N LYS A 72 9.76 0.49 4.09
CA LYS A 72 8.76 -0.48 4.54
C LYS A 72 9.45 -1.77 5.00
N GLU A 73 9.11 -2.31 6.16
CA GLU A 73 9.77 -3.50 6.73
C GLU A 73 9.57 -4.81 5.93
N LEU A 74 8.82 -4.77 4.84
CA LEU A 74 8.75 -5.86 3.86
C LEU A 74 9.77 -5.71 2.71
N ASP A 75 10.53 -4.62 2.70
CA ASP A 75 11.59 -4.34 1.73
C ASP A 75 12.94 -4.56 2.43
N GLN A 76 13.82 -5.37 1.84
CA GLN A 76 15.12 -5.72 2.42
C GLN A 76 16.11 -4.55 2.35
N VAL A 77 16.82 -4.33 3.46
CA VAL A 77 18.02 -3.50 3.55
C VAL A 77 19.13 -4.34 4.17
N GLU A 78 20.23 -4.54 3.48
CA GLU A 78 21.34 -5.39 3.94
C GLU A 78 21.80 -5.01 5.36
N GLY A 79 21.86 -6.02 6.24
CA GLY A 79 22.24 -5.88 7.64
C GLY A 79 21.12 -5.45 8.60
N TRP A 80 19.92 -5.11 8.09
CA TRP A 80 18.75 -4.76 8.90
C TRP A 80 17.83 -5.98 9.14
N PRO A 81 16.90 -5.93 10.12
CA PRO A 81 15.92 -6.97 10.33
C PRO A 81 15.10 -7.26 9.05
N ASP A 82 14.87 -8.54 8.76
CA ASP A 82 14.04 -9.03 7.62
C ASP A 82 12.92 -9.94 8.17
N THR A 83 12.12 -9.36 9.06
CA THR A 83 11.13 -10.08 9.87
C THR A 83 9.82 -10.35 9.14
N ALA A 84 9.57 -9.67 8.01
CA ALA A 84 8.25 -9.64 7.35
C ALA A 84 7.10 -9.30 8.33
N ALA A 85 7.38 -8.48 9.37
CA ALA A 85 6.48 -8.11 10.47
C ALA A 85 5.95 -9.31 11.30
N SER A 86 6.67 -10.44 11.32
CA SER A 86 6.27 -11.70 11.94
C SER A 86 7.26 -12.18 12.99
N LEU A 87 6.74 -12.72 14.10
CA LEU A 87 7.56 -13.44 15.11
C LEU A 87 8.27 -14.66 14.51
N VAL A 88 7.74 -15.25 13.43
CA VAL A 88 8.37 -16.39 12.76
C VAL A 88 9.79 -16.09 12.29
N PHE A 89 10.06 -14.84 11.96
CA PHE A 89 11.34 -14.37 11.43
C PHE A 89 11.96 -13.25 12.29
N GLU A 90 11.65 -13.19 13.59
CA GLU A 90 12.12 -12.11 14.48
C GLU A 90 13.64 -11.92 14.51
N ASP A 91 14.40 -13.01 14.35
CA ASP A 91 15.88 -13.02 14.35
C ASP A 91 16.50 -12.93 12.93
N LYS A 92 15.66 -12.87 11.87
CA LYS A 92 16.18 -12.87 10.49
C LYS A 92 16.76 -11.50 10.14
N ILE A 93 17.96 -11.52 9.55
CA ILE A 93 18.66 -10.34 9.05
C ILE A 93 18.76 -10.42 7.50
N ALA A 94 18.50 -9.30 6.84
CA ALA A 94 18.61 -9.19 5.40
C ALA A 94 20.07 -9.34 4.94
N THR A 95 20.28 -10.18 3.93
CA THR A 95 21.60 -10.45 3.34
C THR A 95 21.89 -9.64 2.07
N HIS A 96 20.93 -8.85 1.64
CA HIS A 96 21.00 -7.95 0.48
C HIS A 96 20.00 -6.81 0.63
N THR A 97 20.16 -5.79 -0.20
CA THR A 97 19.17 -4.72 -0.36
C THR A 97 18.37 -4.96 -1.63
N GLY A 98 17.03 -4.91 -1.52
CA GLY A 98 16.13 -5.01 -2.67
C GLY A 98 16.38 -3.91 -3.70
N GLU A 99 16.29 -4.21 -5.00
CA GLU A 99 16.73 -3.30 -6.07
C GLU A 99 16.01 -1.94 -6.06
N GLY A 100 14.70 -1.92 -5.81
CA GLY A 100 13.95 -0.66 -5.70
C GLY A 100 14.47 0.23 -4.56
N VAL A 101 14.77 -0.37 -3.40
CA VAL A 101 15.33 0.32 -2.24
C VAL A 101 16.78 0.74 -2.48
N ARG A 102 17.59 -0.13 -3.10
CA ARG A 102 18.97 0.20 -3.47
C ARG A 102 19.02 1.45 -4.33
N ARG A 103 18.20 1.52 -5.38
CA ARG A 103 18.12 2.71 -6.24
C ARG A 103 17.68 3.94 -5.47
N PHE A 104 16.71 3.79 -4.58
CA PHE A 104 16.24 4.91 -3.77
C PHE A 104 17.34 5.49 -2.87
N ILE A 105 18.14 4.61 -2.24
CA ILE A 105 19.24 4.99 -1.34
C ILE A 105 20.48 5.42 -2.13
N GLU A 106 20.97 4.58 -3.04
CA GLU A 106 22.25 4.80 -3.71
C GLU A 106 22.15 5.77 -4.89
N ASP A 107 21.21 5.49 -5.83
CA ASP A 107 21.05 6.31 -7.03
C ASP A 107 20.27 7.61 -6.71
N GLY A 108 19.36 7.56 -5.74
CA GLY A 108 18.56 8.69 -5.27
C GLY A 108 19.24 9.55 -4.20
N GLY A 109 20.14 8.99 -3.42
CA GLY A 109 20.83 9.68 -2.32
C GLY A 109 19.96 9.84 -1.06
N ALA A 110 18.85 9.11 -0.95
CA ALA A 110 17.98 9.17 0.23
C ALA A 110 18.69 8.56 1.47
N VAL A 111 18.43 9.13 2.65
CA VAL A 111 18.96 8.66 3.94
C VAL A 111 17.93 7.78 4.63
N PRO A 112 18.08 6.44 4.64
CA PRO A 112 17.15 5.57 5.31
C PRO A 112 17.29 5.69 6.83
N VAL A 113 16.18 6.02 7.53
CA VAL A 113 16.16 6.21 8.97
C VAL A 113 15.92 4.89 9.70
N GLY A 114 15.12 4.01 9.09
CA GLY A 114 14.71 2.75 9.67
C GLY A 114 13.60 2.08 8.88
N LEU A 115 13.09 0.98 9.44
CA LEU A 115 11.98 0.21 8.88
C LEU A 115 10.65 0.72 9.42
N THR A 116 9.70 1.02 8.53
CA THR A 116 8.33 1.41 8.89
C THR A 116 7.44 0.19 9.02
N CYS A 117 6.63 0.14 10.07
CA CYS A 117 5.73 -0.98 10.36
C CYS A 117 4.83 -1.37 9.18
N ALA A 118 4.67 -2.66 8.98
CA ALA A 118 3.75 -3.22 7.99
C ALA A 118 2.80 -4.26 8.61
N SER A 119 1.82 -4.70 7.85
CA SER A 119 1.05 -5.89 8.19
C SER A 119 1.92 -7.13 8.01
N GLU A 120 1.72 -8.13 8.84
CA GLU A 120 2.43 -9.41 8.77
C GLU A 120 2.36 -10.01 7.36
N PHE A 121 3.51 -10.23 6.72
CA PHE A 121 3.68 -10.68 5.32
C PHE A 121 2.94 -9.82 4.28
N GLY A 122 2.52 -8.61 4.63
CA GLY A 122 1.68 -7.79 3.77
C GLY A 122 0.26 -8.32 3.56
N GLY A 123 -0.15 -9.31 4.33
CA GLY A 123 -1.36 -10.10 4.12
C GLY A 123 -2.68 -9.43 4.51
N LEU A 124 -2.63 -8.28 5.19
CA LEU A 124 -3.80 -7.55 5.66
C LEU A 124 -3.75 -6.05 5.30
N ASN A 125 -4.89 -5.41 5.33
CA ASN A 125 -5.02 -3.96 5.11
C ASN A 125 -4.98 -3.15 6.42
N VAL A 126 -4.45 -3.74 7.49
CA VAL A 126 -4.23 -3.14 8.81
C VAL A 126 -2.88 -3.61 9.35
N SER A 127 -2.20 -2.80 10.16
CA SER A 127 -1.00 -3.22 10.88
C SER A 127 -1.31 -3.41 12.35
N ILE A 128 -1.63 -4.65 12.69
CA ILE A 128 -1.70 -5.17 14.04
C ILE A 128 -0.93 -6.48 14.00
N THR A 129 0.28 -6.50 14.54
CA THR A 129 1.14 -7.69 14.50
C THR A 129 1.54 -8.11 15.91
N LYS A 130 1.87 -9.39 16.09
CA LYS A 130 2.40 -9.87 17.36
C LYS A 130 3.79 -9.32 17.68
N LEU A 131 4.56 -9.02 16.61
CA LEU A 131 5.91 -8.51 16.74
C LEU A 131 5.93 -7.01 17.09
N ASN A 132 5.18 -6.19 16.35
CA ASN A 132 5.29 -4.73 16.38
C ASN A 132 4.11 -4.01 17.06
N GLY A 133 3.02 -4.74 17.38
CA GLY A 133 1.79 -4.13 17.91
C GLY A 133 0.98 -3.39 16.83
N THR A 134 0.32 -2.30 17.24
CA THR A 134 -0.64 -1.56 16.41
C THR A 134 -0.09 -0.23 15.94
N THR A 135 -0.13 0.03 14.64
CA THR A 135 0.20 1.34 14.05
C THR A 135 -1.04 2.25 14.03
N HIS A 136 -0.88 3.50 14.41
CA HIS A 136 -1.96 4.48 14.53
C HIS A 136 -1.96 5.52 13.41
N ASN A 137 -3.16 6.04 13.13
CA ASN A 137 -3.37 7.10 12.15
C ASN A 137 -3.05 8.47 12.76
N PRO A 138 -2.23 9.31 12.10
CA PRO A 138 -1.86 10.63 12.63
C PRO A 138 -3.01 11.66 12.62
N TRP A 139 -4.07 11.46 11.83
CA TRP A 139 -5.26 12.33 11.87
C TRP A 139 -6.06 12.14 13.16
N GLN A 140 -6.14 10.90 13.62
CA GLN A 140 -6.77 10.55 14.89
C GLN A 140 -6.13 9.27 15.42
N ARG A 141 -5.37 9.39 16.51
CA ARG A 141 -4.82 8.24 17.23
C ARG A 141 -5.93 7.27 17.64
N GLY A 142 -5.66 5.98 17.56
CA GLY A 142 -6.65 4.92 17.78
C GLY A 142 -7.45 4.54 16.53
N ARG A 143 -7.25 5.24 15.41
CA ARG A 143 -7.74 4.83 14.09
C ARG A 143 -6.66 4.10 13.31
N THR A 144 -7.08 3.25 12.37
CA THR A 144 -6.15 2.55 11.48
C THR A 144 -5.43 3.51 10.54
N ALA A 145 -4.16 3.28 10.31
CA ALA A 145 -3.41 3.91 9.21
C ALA A 145 -3.60 3.19 7.87
N GLY A 146 -4.41 2.14 7.84
CA GLY A 146 -4.54 1.23 6.70
C GLY A 146 -3.45 0.17 6.70
N GLY A 147 -3.20 -0.45 5.56
CA GLY A 147 -2.17 -1.48 5.37
C GLY A 147 -2.05 -1.95 3.92
N SER A 148 -0.96 -2.66 3.63
CA SER A 148 0.09 -3.11 4.56
C SER A 148 1.20 -2.07 4.78
N SER A 149 1.29 -0.94 4.05
CA SER A 149 2.32 0.10 4.25
C SER A 149 1.87 1.14 5.30
N SER A 150 1.38 0.67 6.44
CA SER A 150 0.76 1.49 7.50
C SER A 150 1.75 2.45 8.13
N GLY A 151 2.92 1.96 8.54
CA GLY A 151 3.97 2.75 9.15
C GLY A 151 4.49 3.82 8.20
N SER A 152 4.66 3.49 6.90
CA SER A 152 5.06 4.44 5.87
C SER A 152 4.07 5.60 5.76
N ALA A 153 2.76 5.29 5.66
CA ALA A 153 1.73 6.32 5.57
C ALA A 153 1.62 7.14 6.87
N SER A 154 1.69 6.47 8.02
CA SER A 154 1.63 7.12 9.33
C SER A 154 2.83 8.05 9.55
N ALA A 155 4.04 7.62 9.18
CA ALA A 155 5.24 8.44 9.32
C ALA A 155 5.21 9.67 8.40
N VAL A 156 4.80 9.52 7.14
CA VAL A 156 4.74 10.62 6.17
C VAL A 156 3.64 11.62 6.54
N ALA A 157 2.42 11.17 6.82
CA ALA A 157 1.32 12.04 7.21
C ALA A 157 1.50 12.62 8.63
N GLY A 158 2.20 11.88 9.50
CA GLY A 158 2.57 12.32 10.84
C GLY A 158 3.72 13.35 10.90
N GLY A 159 4.26 13.75 9.76
CA GLY A 159 5.33 14.75 9.70
C GLY A 159 6.68 14.27 10.19
N LEU A 160 6.91 12.94 10.28
CA LEU A 160 8.16 12.36 10.79
C LEU A 160 9.21 12.24 9.67
N VAL A 161 8.78 11.83 8.48
CA VAL A 161 9.59 11.83 7.25
C VAL A 161 8.76 12.41 6.12
N SER A 162 9.39 12.93 5.08
CA SER A 162 8.67 13.53 3.95
C SER A 162 8.28 12.52 2.86
N LEU A 163 8.92 11.35 2.84
CA LEU A 163 8.70 10.29 1.85
C LEU A 163 9.01 8.91 2.46
N ALA A 164 8.30 7.88 2.05
CA ALA A 164 8.59 6.51 2.46
C ALA A 164 8.29 5.50 1.36
N SER A 165 9.04 4.37 1.31
CA SER A 165 8.77 3.27 0.39
C SER A 165 7.45 2.56 0.75
N GLY A 166 6.88 1.87 -0.23
CA GLY A 166 5.69 1.05 -0.05
C GLY A 166 5.57 -0.03 -1.11
N GLY A 167 4.80 -1.06 -0.78
CA GLY A 167 4.44 -2.13 -1.71
C GLY A 167 2.92 -2.32 -1.76
N ASP A 168 2.35 -2.59 -2.95
CA ASP A 168 0.92 -2.69 -3.20
C ASP A 168 0.60 -4.00 -3.92
N GLY A 169 0.16 -5.02 -3.17
CA GLY A 169 -0.27 -6.31 -3.69
C GLY A 169 -1.79 -6.43 -3.88
N GLY A 170 -2.56 -5.54 -3.24
CA GLY A 170 -4.01 -5.49 -3.30
C GLY A 170 -4.59 -4.13 -2.90
N GLY A 171 -3.73 -3.10 -2.83
CA GLY A 171 -4.08 -1.76 -2.39
C GLY A 171 -3.14 -1.21 -1.33
N SER A 172 -2.07 -1.92 -0.97
CA SER A 172 -1.27 -1.62 0.22
C SER A 172 -0.37 -0.37 0.16
N ILE A 173 -0.36 0.37 -0.94
CA ILE A 173 0.08 1.77 -1.02
C ILE A 173 -1.15 2.68 -0.98
N ARG A 174 -2.14 2.42 -1.82
CA ARG A 174 -3.31 3.28 -2.04
C ARG A 174 -4.22 3.35 -0.83
N ILE A 175 -4.49 2.22 -0.17
CA ILE A 175 -5.36 2.13 1.01
C ILE A 175 -4.81 2.98 2.17
N PRO A 176 -3.54 2.79 2.63
CA PRO A 176 -3.00 3.65 3.67
C PRO A 176 -2.85 5.11 3.24
N ALA A 177 -2.55 5.40 1.97
CA ALA A 177 -2.59 6.76 1.45
C ALA A 177 -3.96 7.41 1.60
N GLY A 178 -5.04 6.69 1.25
CA GLY A 178 -6.41 7.18 1.38
C GLY A 178 -6.81 7.44 2.82
N TYR A 179 -6.46 6.56 3.78
CA TYR A 179 -6.76 6.74 5.20
C TYR A 179 -5.92 7.82 5.88
N CYS A 180 -4.71 8.10 5.40
CA CYS A 180 -3.81 9.08 5.98
C CYS A 180 -3.78 10.42 5.23
N GLY A 181 -4.57 10.59 4.16
CA GLY A 181 -4.64 11.83 3.39
C GLY A 181 -3.36 12.13 2.60
N LEU A 182 -2.77 11.11 1.98
CA LEU A 182 -1.55 11.18 1.18
C LEU A 182 -1.80 10.82 -0.28
N LEU A 183 -0.82 11.12 -1.12
CA LEU A 183 -0.68 10.51 -2.44
C LEU A 183 -0.04 9.14 -2.31
N GLY A 184 -0.69 8.13 -2.90
CA GLY A 184 -0.16 6.77 -3.01
C GLY A 184 -0.25 6.27 -4.44
N MET A 185 0.90 6.10 -5.11
CA MET A 185 0.91 5.63 -6.49
C MET A 185 1.36 4.18 -6.59
N LYS A 186 0.54 3.38 -7.24
CA LYS A 186 0.85 2.05 -7.74
C LYS A 186 1.13 2.16 -9.23
N GLY A 187 2.38 1.99 -9.65
CA GLY A 187 2.75 1.97 -11.07
C GLY A 187 2.19 0.77 -11.83
N THR A 188 2.43 0.73 -13.12
CA THR A 188 2.26 -0.48 -13.94
C THR A 188 3.09 -1.62 -13.34
N TYR A 189 2.54 -2.83 -13.33
CA TYR A 189 3.23 -4.02 -12.82
C TYR A 189 4.61 -4.17 -13.46
N GLY A 190 5.65 -4.35 -12.64
CA GLY A 190 7.05 -4.41 -13.06
C GLY A 190 7.73 -3.06 -13.27
N ARG A 191 7.07 -1.91 -13.02
CA ARG A 191 7.68 -0.59 -13.21
C ARG A 191 8.91 -0.38 -12.33
N ILE A 192 8.84 -0.75 -11.06
CA ILE A 192 9.98 -0.84 -10.15
C ILE A 192 10.25 -2.32 -9.93
N SER A 193 11.50 -2.73 -10.12
CA SER A 193 11.93 -4.12 -9.93
C SER A 193 11.80 -4.57 -8.48
N ARG A 194 11.43 -5.82 -8.31
CA ARG A 194 11.38 -6.55 -7.03
C ARG A 194 12.58 -7.48 -6.85
N GLY A 195 13.57 -7.42 -7.73
CA GLY A 195 14.76 -8.26 -7.61
C GLY A 195 15.58 -7.97 -6.34
N PRO A 196 16.31 -8.99 -5.85
CA PRO A 196 16.43 -10.34 -6.40
C PRO A 196 15.26 -11.30 -6.04
N ASP A 197 14.39 -10.94 -5.08
CA ASP A 197 13.36 -11.83 -4.51
C ASP A 197 12.00 -11.69 -5.22
N ALA A 198 12.01 -11.51 -6.53
CA ALA A 198 10.80 -11.35 -7.32
C ALA A 198 10.08 -12.68 -7.55
N PHE A 199 9.09 -13.01 -6.72
CA PHE A 199 8.21 -14.13 -6.99
C PHE A 199 7.36 -13.91 -8.24
N PHE A 200 7.35 -14.90 -9.13
CA PHE A 200 6.57 -14.82 -10.36
C PHE A 200 5.06 -14.79 -10.12
N ARG A 201 4.56 -15.52 -9.15
CA ARG A 201 3.15 -15.55 -8.73
C ARG A 201 3.01 -14.93 -7.34
N PRO A 202 1.89 -14.28 -7.03
CA PRO A 202 0.66 -14.13 -7.82
C PRO A 202 0.72 -13.10 -8.96
N GLY A 203 1.83 -12.37 -9.14
CA GLY A 203 1.96 -11.34 -10.16
C GLY A 203 1.10 -10.11 -9.87
N THR A 204 0.99 -9.71 -8.59
CA THR A 204 0.12 -8.60 -8.15
C THR A 204 0.88 -7.51 -7.41
N VAL A 205 2.03 -7.83 -6.80
CA VAL A 205 2.78 -6.88 -5.96
C VAL A 205 3.59 -5.89 -6.80
N VAL A 206 3.41 -4.62 -6.52
CA VAL A 206 4.10 -3.49 -7.16
C VAL A 206 4.74 -2.63 -6.08
N LEU A 207 5.99 -2.20 -6.27
CA LEU A 207 6.66 -1.25 -5.39
C LEU A 207 6.34 0.20 -5.81
N GLY A 208 6.41 1.12 -4.85
CA GLY A 208 6.16 2.53 -5.05
C GLY A 208 6.42 3.31 -3.75
N CYS A 209 5.72 4.42 -3.55
CA CYS A 209 5.92 5.29 -2.39
C CYS A 209 4.61 5.84 -1.82
N LEU A 210 4.68 6.28 -0.58
CA LEU A 210 3.75 7.18 0.09
C LEU A 210 4.36 8.58 0.07
N ALA A 211 3.68 9.55 -0.54
CA ALA A 211 4.22 10.87 -0.84
C ALA A 211 3.26 11.98 -0.43
N ARG A 212 3.80 13.18 -0.17
CA ARG A 212 3.02 14.38 0.11
C ARG A 212 2.59 15.13 -1.14
N SER A 213 3.33 14.94 -2.24
CA SER A 213 3.09 15.64 -3.50
C SER A 213 3.23 14.73 -4.71
N VAL A 214 2.67 15.17 -5.83
CA VAL A 214 2.85 14.49 -7.13
C VAL A 214 4.30 14.56 -7.60
N ARG A 215 5.00 15.65 -7.29
CA ARG A 215 6.42 15.84 -7.64
C ARG A 215 7.30 14.81 -6.95
N ASP A 216 7.05 14.52 -5.67
CA ASP A 216 7.78 13.47 -4.94
C ASP A 216 7.61 12.09 -5.58
N ALA A 217 6.37 11.74 -5.92
CA ALA A 217 6.09 10.46 -6.57
C ALA A 217 6.76 10.36 -7.95
N ALA A 218 6.70 11.40 -8.76
CA ALA A 218 7.33 11.43 -10.08
C ALA A 218 8.85 11.22 -9.97
N ARG A 219 9.53 11.96 -9.08
CA ARG A 219 10.97 11.82 -8.82
C ARG A 219 11.32 10.43 -8.29
N HIS A 220 10.49 9.87 -7.40
CA HIS A 220 10.71 8.51 -6.90
C HIS A 220 10.68 7.47 -8.03
N TYR A 221 9.73 7.59 -8.97
CA TYR A 221 9.69 6.69 -10.13
C TYR A 221 10.85 6.93 -11.11
N ASP A 222 11.30 8.18 -11.31
CA ASP A 222 12.48 8.48 -12.12
C ASP A 222 13.74 7.79 -11.59
N VAL A 223 13.87 7.69 -10.26
CA VAL A 223 15.01 7.04 -9.59
C VAL A 223 14.85 5.52 -9.56
N CYS A 224 13.69 5.01 -9.17
CA CYS A 224 13.54 3.59 -8.81
C CYS A 224 13.12 2.70 -9.99
N ALA A 225 12.52 3.26 -11.07
CA ALA A 225 12.07 2.49 -12.21
C ALA A 225 13.24 1.97 -13.06
N GLY A 226 13.06 0.81 -13.67
CA GLY A 226 14.05 0.27 -14.61
C GLY A 226 14.24 -1.24 -14.54
N VAL A 227 14.91 -1.78 -15.54
CA VAL A 227 15.18 -3.22 -15.69
C VAL A 227 16.16 -3.72 -14.64
N ASP A 228 15.89 -4.88 -14.10
CA ASP A 228 16.80 -5.69 -13.29
C ASP A 228 16.84 -7.12 -13.88
N PRO A 229 18.01 -7.63 -14.29
CA PRO A 229 18.10 -8.98 -14.85
C PRO A 229 17.63 -10.11 -13.92
N ARG A 230 17.57 -9.86 -12.60
CA ARG A 230 17.09 -10.80 -11.60
C ARG A 230 15.56 -10.83 -11.48
N ASP A 231 14.89 -9.82 -12.06
CA ASP A 231 13.43 -9.73 -12.13
C ASP A 231 12.98 -9.71 -13.61
N PRO A 232 12.62 -10.87 -14.18
CA PRO A 232 12.26 -10.97 -15.59
C PRO A 232 10.96 -10.22 -15.95
N GLN A 233 10.24 -9.69 -14.97
CA GLN A 233 9.02 -8.91 -15.14
C GLN A 233 9.28 -7.40 -15.05
N SER A 234 10.51 -6.98 -14.74
CA SER A 234 10.89 -5.58 -14.65
C SER A 234 10.82 -4.88 -16.01
N LEU A 235 10.31 -3.65 -16.00
CA LEU A 235 10.12 -2.82 -17.20
C LEU A 235 11.23 -1.80 -17.35
N PRO A 236 11.58 -1.39 -18.58
CA PRO A 236 12.49 -0.30 -18.80
C PRO A 236 12.04 0.99 -18.08
N ASN A 237 13.01 1.82 -17.68
CA ASN A 237 12.71 3.18 -17.21
C ASN A 237 12.15 3.99 -18.40
N PRO A 238 10.93 4.54 -18.29
CA PRO A 238 10.27 5.16 -19.42
C PRO A 238 10.70 6.62 -19.65
N GLY A 239 11.52 7.21 -18.77
CA GLY A 239 11.97 8.56 -18.96
C GLY A 239 11.98 9.44 -17.72
N ARG A 240 11.84 10.74 -17.92
CA ARG A 240 11.98 11.80 -16.91
C ARG A 240 10.62 12.33 -16.51
N TRP A 241 9.93 11.63 -15.62
CA TRP A 241 8.55 11.98 -15.27
C TRP A 241 8.45 13.32 -14.54
N GLU A 242 9.34 13.59 -13.58
CA GLU A 242 9.32 14.87 -12.87
C GLU A 242 9.53 16.06 -13.83
N ALA A 243 10.49 15.97 -14.73
CA ALA A 243 10.79 17.05 -15.67
C ALA A 243 9.64 17.31 -16.66
N ASP A 244 8.88 16.27 -16.98
CA ASP A 244 7.78 16.32 -17.95
C ASP A 244 6.39 16.43 -17.29
N LEU A 245 6.33 16.67 -15.96
CA LEU A 245 5.06 16.83 -15.22
C LEU A 245 4.23 17.97 -15.80
N GLY A 246 2.93 17.68 -16.03
CA GLY A 246 1.95 18.62 -16.57
C GLY A 246 2.01 18.78 -18.10
N SER A 247 2.79 17.92 -18.80
CA SER A 247 2.88 17.98 -20.25
C SER A 247 1.76 17.24 -21.01
N THR A 248 0.97 16.42 -20.31
CA THR A 248 -0.14 15.69 -20.93
C THR A 248 -1.33 16.61 -21.17
N ASP A 249 -1.82 16.65 -22.40
CA ASP A 249 -3.10 17.28 -22.70
C ASP A 249 -4.25 16.40 -22.22
N LEU A 250 -4.96 16.88 -21.20
CA LEU A 250 -6.09 16.19 -20.57
C LEU A 250 -7.44 16.64 -21.11
N VAL A 251 -7.50 17.73 -21.90
CA VAL A 251 -8.75 18.25 -22.46
C VAL A 251 -9.39 17.22 -23.39
N GLY A 252 -10.66 16.95 -23.18
CA GLY A 252 -11.41 15.99 -23.97
C GLY A 252 -11.11 14.52 -23.71
N LYS A 253 -10.17 14.18 -22.81
CA LYS A 253 -9.97 12.79 -22.35
C LYS A 253 -11.25 12.29 -21.68
N ARG A 254 -11.63 11.06 -21.97
CA ARG A 254 -12.86 10.45 -21.45
C ARG A 254 -12.60 9.84 -20.07
N VAL A 255 -13.52 10.09 -19.14
CA VAL A 255 -13.41 9.57 -17.77
C VAL A 255 -14.70 8.92 -17.31
N GLY A 256 -14.61 7.68 -16.83
CA GLY A 256 -15.71 6.96 -16.18
C GLY A 256 -15.70 7.20 -14.67
N ILE A 257 -16.84 7.54 -14.08
CA ILE A 257 -16.96 7.75 -12.63
C ILE A 257 -17.74 6.60 -12.03
N LEU A 258 -17.02 5.70 -11.38
CA LEU A 258 -17.53 4.51 -10.68
C LEU A 258 -17.12 4.59 -9.20
N PRO A 259 -17.82 5.36 -8.35
CA PRO A 259 -17.40 5.50 -6.93
C PRO A 259 -17.20 4.16 -6.23
N SER A 260 -18.02 3.16 -6.57
CA SER A 260 -17.85 1.78 -6.14
C SER A 260 -17.47 0.88 -7.31
N ILE A 261 -16.50 0.01 -7.09
CA ILE A 261 -16.07 -1.07 -8.00
C ILE A 261 -16.31 -2.41 -7.29
N ALA A 262 -16.53 -3.48 -8.05
CA ALA A 262 -16.70 -4.85 -7.56
C ALA A 262 -17.84 -5.02 -6.51
N GLY A 263 -18.87 -4.19 -6.56
CA GLY A 263 -20.02 -4.27 -5.66
C GLY A 263 -19.73 -3.88 -4.21
N VAL A 264 -18.60 -3.24 -3.92
CA VAL A 264 -18.24 -2.80 -2.56
C VAL A 264 -19.21 -1.74 -2.07
N ARG A 265 -19.80 -1.95 -0.91
CA ARG A 265 -20.68 -0.96 -0.26
C ARG A 265 -19.84 0.18 0.33
N LEU A 266 -20.12 1.41 -0.07
CA LEU A 266 -19.52 2.60 0.51
C LEU A 266 -20.28 3.07 1.74
N GLU A 267 -19.57 3.56 2.75
CA GLU A 267 -20.14 4.21 3.92
C GLU A 267 -20.76 5.58 3.57
N GLY A 268 -21.67 6.04 4.43
CA GLY A 268 -22.39 7.30 4.17
C GLY A 268 -21.46 8.51 4.00
N GLY A 269 -21.70 9.31 2.95
CA GLY A 269 -20.92 10.49 2.59
C GLY A 269 -19.71 10.24 1.68
N VAL A 270 -19.21 8.99 1.60
CA VAL A 270 -18.04 8.68 0.75
C VAL A 270 -18.37 8.85 -0.73
N GLU A 271 -19.47 8.27 -1.21
CA GLU A 271 -19.86 8.39 -2.62
C GLU A 271 -20.02 9.86 -3.03
N GLU A 272 -20.72 10.66 -2.22
CA GLU A 272 -20.92 12.09 -2.48
C GLU A 272 -19.57 12.82 -2.54
N ARG A 273 -18.66 12.54 -1.60
CA ARG A 273 -17.33 13.16 -1.56
C ARG A 273 -16.50 12.80 -2.80
N ILE A 274 -16.51 11.52 -3.24
CA ILE A 274 -15.79 11.08 -4.44
C ILE A 274 -16.38 11.72 -5.71
N ARG A 275 -17.69 11.80 -5.82
CA ARG A 275 -18.34 12.49 -6.98
C ARG A 275 -17.99 13.97 -7.01
N GLY A 276 -17.95 14.63 -5.84
CA GLY A 276 -17.50 16.02 -5.74
C GLY A 276 -16.05 16.19 -6.17
N ALA A 277 -15.13 15.36 -5.67
CA ALA A 277 -13.71 15.40 -6.05
C ALA A 277 -13.51 15.09 -7.57
N ALA A 278 -14.31 14.18 -8.12
CA ALA A 278 -14.30 13.91 -9.56
C ALA A 278 -14.78 15.12 -10.38
N ALA A 279 -15.79 15.84 -9.91
CA ALA A 279 -16.26 17.07 -10.56
C ALA A 279 -15.19 18.16 -10.53
N ASP A 280 -14.52 18.36 -9.38
CA ASP A 280 -13.40 19.29 -9.23
C ASP A 280 -12.26 18.95 -10.22
N LEU A 281 -11.92 17.66 -10.34
CA LEU A 281 -10.90 17.20 -11.29
C LEU A 281 -11.31 17.43 -12.76
N ILE A 282 -12.56 17.16 -13.10
CA ILE A 282 -13.08 17.37 -14.46
C ILE A 282 -13.05 18.86 -14.81
N GLU A 283 -13.45 19.74 -13.90
CA GLU A 283 -13.38 21.19 -14.09
C GLU A 283 -11.92 21.64 -14.29
N ALA A 284 -10.99 21.12 -13.51
CA ALA A 284 -9.57 21.47 -13.59
C ALA A 284 -8.90 20.99 -14.90
N THR A 285 -9.39 19.91 -15.51
CA THR A 285 -8.71 19.23 -16.63
C THR A 285 -9.42 19.40 -17.97
N GLY A 286 -10.71 19.73 -17.99
CA GLY A 286 -11.53 19.69 -19.20
C GLY A 286 -11.78 18.28 -19.74
N MET A 287 -11.65 17.25 -18.91
CA MET A 287 -12.03 15.88 -19.24
C MET A 287 -13.54 15.77 -19.48
N VAL A 288 -13.94 14.76 -20.23
CA VAL A 288 -15.36 14.51 -20.57
C VAL A 288 -15.84 13.27 -19.81
N PRO A 289 -16.84 13.42 -18.92
CA PRO A 289 -17.42 12.27 -18.24
C PRO A 289 -18.21 11.40 -19.22
N VAL A 290 -18.05 10.08 -19.10
CA VAL A 290 -18.73 9.06 -19.90
C VAL A 290 -19.35 8.04 -18.96
N ASP A 291 -20.60 7.69 -19.19
CA ASP A 291 -21.26 6.62 -18.47
C ASP A 291 -20.71 5.28 -18.94
N ILE A 292 -20.11 4.55 -18.03
CA ILE A 292 -19.60 3.20 -18.26
C ILE A 292 -20.15 2.22 -17.22
N SER A 293 -20.17 0.95 -17.57
CA SER A 293 -20.45 -0.13 -16.64
C SER A 293 -19.22 -1.04 -16.52
N LEU A 294 -18.89 -1.47 -15.31
CA LEU A 294 -17.80 -2.39 -15.05
C LEU A 294 -18.31 -3.52 -14.15
N THR A 295 -18.51 -4.69 -14.71
CA THR A 295 -18.88 -5.89 -13.98
C THR A 295 -17.65 -6.78 -13.85
N LEU A 296 -17.27 -7.09 -12.63
CA LEU A 296 -16.10 -7.91 -12.31
C LEU A 296 -16.53 -9.23 -11.69
N PRO A 297 -15.82 -10.35 -11.97
CA PRO A 297 -16.00 -11.59 -11.24
C PRO A 297 -15.57 -11.42 -9.76
N ASN A 298 -15.85 -12.42 -8.93
CA ASN A 298 -15.35 -12.41 -7.56
C ASN A 298 -13.81 -12.56 -7.56
N LEU A 299 -13.10 -11.50 -7.18
CA LEU A 299 -11.64 -11.42 -7.22
C LEU A 299 -10.96 -11.89 -5.93
N ALA A 300 -11.72 -12.03 -4.84
CA ALA A 300 -11.16 -12.29 -3.52
C ALA A 300 -10.49 -13.65 -3.42
N ALA A 301 -11.15 -14.69 -3.95
CA ALA A 301 -10.59 -16.04 -3.97
C ALA A 301 -9.31 -16.12 -4.79
N GLN A 302 -9.30 -15.49 -5.97
CA GLN A 302 -8.14 -15.45 -6.85
C GLN A 302 -6.97 -14.71 -6.19
N TRP A 303 -7.22 -13.55 -5.57
CA TRP A 303 -6.20 -12.79 -4.88
C TRP A 303 -5.65 -13.55 -3.67
N ALA A 304 -6.52 -14.05 -2.79
CA ALA A 304 -6.13 -14.76 -1.57
C ALA A 304 -5.31 -16.02 -1.87
N MET A 305 -5.76 -16.85 -2.81
CA MET A 305 -5.05 -18.08 -3.15
C MET A 305 -3.66 -17.83 -3.72
N GLY A 306 -3.51 -16.81 -4.56
CA GLY A 306 -2.21 -16.43 -5.10
C GLY A 306 -1.23 -15.99 -4.00
N ASN A 307 -1.67 -15.08 -3.13
CA ASN A 307 -0.80 -14.55 -2.07
C ASN A 307 -0.45 -15.59 -1.00
N ILE A 308 -1.39 -16.43 -0.59
CA ILE A 308 -1.13 -17.47 0.42
C ILE A 308 -0.19 -18.57 -0.12
N SER A 309 -0.20 -18.85 -1.41
CA SER A 309 0.78 -19.79 -1.99
C SER A 309 2.21 -19.26 -1.91
N THR A 310 2.39 -17.94 -2.08
CA THR A 310 3.69 -17.27 -1.88
C THR A 310 4.12 -17.33 -0.42
N LEU A 311 3.19 -17.01 0.49
CA LEU A 311 3.46 -17.08 1.93
C LEU A 311 3.87 -18.50 2.37
N LEU A 312 3.26 -19.54 1.80
CA LEU A 312 3.67 -20.91 2.09
C LEU A 312 5.11 -21.19 1.62
N ALA A 313 5.53 -20.61 0.49
CA ALA A 313 6.91 -20.72 0.02
C ALA A 313 7.89 -19.95 0.93
N GLU A 314 7.51 -18.79 1.44
CA GLU A 314 8.33 -18.00 2.37
C GLU A 314 8.49 -18.69 3.72
N LEU A 315 7.42 -19.25 4.28
CA LEU A 315 7.46 -19.98 5.56
C LEU A 315 8.25 -21.31 5.47
N GLY A 316 8.28 -21.94 4.29
CA GLY A 316 9.05 -23.15 4.04
C GLY A 316 8.85 -24.21 5.13
N ASP A 317 9.94 -24.70 5.70
CA ASP A 317 9.95 -25.76 6.75
C ASP A 317 9.42 -25.28 8.11
N ALA A 318 9.26 -23.98 8.35
CA ALA A 318 8.66 -23.46 9.57
C ALA A 318 7.18 -23.85 9.68
N TRP A 319 6.48 -23.85 8.56
CA TRP A 319 5.09 -24.27 8.51
C TRP A 319 4.92 -25.80 8.62
N PRO A 320 3.96 -26.36 9.37
CA PRO A 320 2.92 -25.68 10.18
C PRO A 320 3.30 -25.41 11.65
N ARG A 321 4.57 -25.60 12.04
CA ARG A 321 5.02 -25.49 13.45
C ARG A 321 4.89 -24.07 14.00
N CYS A 322 5.10 -23.08 13.13
CA CYS A 322 5.04 -21.65 13.46
C CYS A 322 3.62 -21.06 13.58
N ILE A 323 2.57 -21.88 13.54
CA ILE A 323 1.18 -21.41 13.49
C ILE A 323 0.79 -20.52 14.66
N ASP A 324 1.38 -20.75 15.84
CA ASP A 324 1.09 -19.97 17.04
C ASP A 324 1.91 -18.65 17.10
N ASP A 325 2.92 -18.47 16.24
CA ASP A 325 3.70 -17.25 16.11
C ASP A 325 3.09 -16.28 15.09
N LEU A 326 2.25 -16.80 14.18
CA LEU A 326 1.50 -15.97 13.20
C LEU A 326 0.35 -15.21 13.86
N THR A 327 -0.01 -14.04 13.32
CA THR A 327 -1.30 -13.43 13.64
C THR A 327 -2.43 -14.39 13.30
N ASP A 328 -3.52 -14.29 14.04
CA ASP A 328 -4.60 -15.25 13.94
C ASP A 328 -5.26 -15.25 12.55
N GLU A 329 -5.34 -14.09 11.89
CA GLU A 329 -5.87 -13.91 10.55
C GLU A 329 -4.99 -14.62 9.50
N ILE A 330 -3.68 -14.45 9.59
CA ILE A 330 -2.72 -15.13 8.71
C ILE A 330 -2.75 -16.63 8.95
N ALA A 331 -2.72 -17.06 10.22
CA ALA A 331 -2.81 -18.48 10.58
C ALA A 331 -4.09 -19.14 10.04
N LEU A 332 -5.25 -18.46 10.18
CA LEU A 332 -6.53 -18.93 9.64
C LEU A 332 -6.50 -18.99 8.10
N GLY A 333 -6.01 -17.94 7.45
CA GLY A 333 -5.86 -17.88 6.00
C GLY A 333 -5.03 -19.05 5.46
N MET A 334 -3.92 -19.37 6.13
CA MET A 334 -3.05 -20.51 5.79
C MET A 334 -3.79 -21.85 5.93
N VAL A 335 -4.52 -22.07 7.02
CA VAL A 335 -5.28 -23.30 7.26
C VAL A 335 -6.38 -23.48 6.23
N LEU A 336 -7.12 -22.40 5.92
CA LEU A 336 -8.18 -22.39 4.89
C LEU A 336 -7.61 -22.70 3.51
N ALA A 337 -6.54 -22.01 3.13
CA ALA A 337 -5.91 -22.20 1.83
C ALA A 337 -5.42 -23.65 1.64
N GLN A 338 -4.70 -24.19 2.61
CA GLN A 338 -4.24 -25.59 2.54
C GLN A 338 -5.37 -26.62 2.47
N SER A 339 -6.53 -26.28 3.05
CA SER A 339 -7.69 -27.17 3.07
C SER A 339 -8.51 -27.10 1.78
N LEU A 340 -8.55 -25.95 1.13
CA LEU A 340 -9.41 -25.68 -0.03
C LEU A 340 -8.65 -25.63 -1.35
N TYR A 341 -7.36 -25.24 -1.34
CA TYR A 341 -6.59 -25.07 -2.57
C TYR A 341 -6.29 -26.41 -3.24
N ASN A 342 -6.68 -26.50 -4.48
CA ASN A 342 -6.37 -27.62 -5.36
C ASN A 342 -6.24 -27.13 -6.81
N LEU A 343 -5.84 -28.02 -7.73
CA LEU A 343 -5.63 -27.67 -9.14
C LEU A 343 -6.91 -27.15 -9.81
N HIS A 344 -8.10 -27.63 -9.40
CA HIS A 344 -9.38 -27.15 -9.94
C HIS A 344 -9.64 -25.69 -9.51
N LEU A 345 -9.47 -25.38 -8.25
CA LEU A 345 -9.61 -24.00 -7.74
C LEU A 345 -8.59 -23.04 -8.41
N ALA A 346 -7.35 -23.50 -8.61
CA ALA A 346 -6.35 -22.75 -9.36
C ALA A 346 -6.81 -22.45 -10.80
N ALA A 347 -7.39 -23.42 -11.49
CA ALA A 347 -7.91 -23.23 -12.84
C ALA A 347 -9.12 -22.25 -12.86
N VAL A 348 -10.01 -22.31 -11.87
CA VAL A 348 -11.12 -21.36 -11.74
C VAL A 348 -10.58 -19.94 -11.48
N ALA A 349 -9.59 -19.79 -10.62
CA ALA A 349 -8.96 -18.49 -10.34
C ALA A 349 -8.31 -17.88 -11.60
N GLU A 350 -7.64 -18.68 -12.43
CA GLU A 350 -7.09 -18.21 -13.71
C GLU A 350 -8.19 -17.82 -14.70
N ALA A 351 -9.30 -18.56 -14.77
CA ALA A 351 -10.43 -18.20 -15.62
C ALA A 351 -11.07 -16.88 -15.18
N GLN A 352 -11.27 -16.67 -13.88
CA GLN A 352 -11.78 -15.42 -13.32
C GLN A 352 -10.82 -14.25 -13.61
N ARG A 353 -9.50 -14.46 -13.59
CA ARG A 353 -8.52 -13.43 -13.97
C ARG A 353 -8.65 -13.04 -15.45
N LEU A 354 -8.84 -14.01 -16.35
CA LEU A 354 -9.09 -13.71 -17.76
C LEU A 354 -10.36 -12.89 -17.97
N GLU A 355 -11.44 -13.23 -17.25
CA GLU A 355 -12.70 -12.49 -17.29
C GLU A 355 -12.52 -11.06 -16.76
N ALA A 356 -11.83 -10.87 -15.63
CA ALA A 356 -11.51 -9.56 -15.07
C ALA A 356 -10.66 -8.73 -16.04
N ASN A 357 -9.66 -9.34 -16.68
CA ASN A 357 -8.81 -8.66 -17.68
C ASN A 357 -9.64 -8.20 -18.90
N ALA A 358 -10.56 -9.03 -19.38
CA ALA A 358 -11.43 -8.68 -20.50
C ALA A 358 -12.38 -7.51 -20.12
N ALA A 359 -12.94 -7.53 -18.91
CA ALA A 359 -13.79 -6.46 -18.40
C ALA A 359 -13.05 -5.13 -18.31
N MET A 360 -11.83 -5.12 -17.74
CA MET A 360 -11.00 -3.92 -17.65
C MET A 360 -10.56 -3.40 -19.02
N ALA A 361 -10.16 -4.30 -19.93
CA ALA A 361 -9.81 -3.91 -21.30
C ALA A 361 -11.00 -3.32 -22.04
N GLY A 362 -12.21 -3.86 -21.86
CA GLY A 362 -13.46 -3.30 -22.40
C GLY A 362 -13.71 -1.90 -21.86
N ALA A 363 -13.67 -1.70 -20.56
CA ALA A 363 -13.87 -0.39 -19.94
C ALA A 363 -12.85 0.66 -20.44
N PHE A 364 -11.57 0.30 -20.54
CA PHE A 364 -10.53 1.18 -21.10
C PHE A 364 -10.61 1.35 -22.64
N GLY A 365 -11.44 0.58 -23.32
CA GLY A 365 -11.82 0.86 -24.70
C GLY A 365 -12.83 2.02 -24.81
N GLU A 366 -13.61 2.27 -23.77
CA GLU A 366 -14.61 3.33 -23.72
C GLU A 366 -14.08 4.62 -23.09
N VAL A 367 -13.15 4.55 -22.11
CA VAL A 367 -12.62 5.70 -21.38
C VAL A 367 -11.10 5.66 -21.25
N ASP A 368 -10.49 6.83 -21.07
CA ASP A 368 -9.05 6.99 -20.83
C ASP A 368 -8.71 6.79 -19.35
N TYR A 369 -9.63 7.13 -18.43
CA TYR A 369 -9.46 7.01 -17.00
C TYR A 369 -10.73 6.51 -16.32
N ILE A 370 -10.56 5.83 -15.17
CA ILE A 370 -11.66 5.43 -14.29
C ILE A 370 -11.41 6.02 -12.91
N ILE A 371 -12.42 6.69 -12.33
CA ILE A 371 -12.38 7.25 -10.99
C ILE A 371 -13.24 6.39 -10.07
N ALA A 372 -12.69 6.05 -8.89
CA ALA A 372 -13.39 5.32 -7.84
C ALA A 372 -12.95 5.78 -6.44
N ALA A 373 -13.66 5.37 -5.39
CA ALA A 373 -13.16 5.47 -4.03
C ALA A 373 -11.94 4.56 -3.83
N THR A 374 -10.97 4.99 -3.03
CA THR A 374 -9.86 4.13 -2.62
C THR A 374 -10.28 3.22 -1.46
N ASN A 375 -11.01 3.78 -0.50
CA ASN A 375 -11.46 3.12 0.72
C ASN A 375 -12.99 3.14 0.78
N PRO A 376 -13.63 2.11 1.37
CA PRO A 376 -15.09 2.06 1.46
C PRO A 376 -15.66 3.08 2.47
N GLY A 377 -14.86 3.52 3.43
CA GLY A 377 -15.19 4.47 4.49
C GLY A 377 -13.97 5.24 4.96
N PRO A 378 -14.12 6.17 5.91
CA PRO A 378 -13.01 6.77 6.63
C PRO A 378 -12.32 5.76 7.53
N ALA A 379 -11.15 6.12 8.11
CA ALA A 379 -10.38 5.23 8.96
C ALA A 379 -11.21 4.71 10.16
N PHE A 380 -11.33 3.38 10.28
CA PHE A 380 -12.02 2.69 11.37
C PHE A 380 -11.09 2.51 12.60
N PRO A 381 -11.60 2.02 13.76
CA PRO A 381 -10.74 1.78 14.94
C PRO A 381 -9.56 0.86 14.62
N ALA A 382 -8.36 1.23 15.10
CA ALA A 382 -7.12 0.50 14.80
C ALA A 382 -7.15 -0.95 15.33
N GLU A 383 -7.81 -1.19 16.45
CA GLU A 383 -8.03 -2.54 17.04
C GLU A 383 -9.26 -3.23 16.44
N TRP A 384 -9.44 -3.09 15.15
CA TRP A 384 -10.61 -3.59 14.40
C TRP A 384 -10.88 -5.08 14.59
N THR A 385 -9.87 -5.93 14.70
CA THR A 385 -10.01 -7.38 14.84
C THR A 385 -10.81 -7.80 16.06
N THR A 386 -10.90 -6.94 17.09
CA THR A 386 -11.65 -7.20 18.32
C THR A 386 -13.12 -6.74 18.27
N SER A 387 -13.52 -5.99 17.26
CA SER A 387 -14.84 -5.34 17.18
C SER A 387 -15.68 -5.67 15.94
N SER A 388 -15.13 -6.44 14.97
CA SER A 388 -15.88 -6.80 13.76
C SER A 388 -16.79 -8.02 13.95
N PRO A 389 -17.93 -8.13 13.23
CA PRO A 389 -18.75 -9.33 13.22
C PRO A 389 -17.98 -10.60 12.80
N SER A 390 -16.96 -10.44 11.95
CA SER A 390 -16.06 -11.52 11.52
C SER A 390 -15.16 -11.99 12.67
N ALA A 391 -14.81 -11.11 13.60
CA ALA A 391 -14.05 -11.45 14.81
C ALA A 391 -14.78 -12.52 15.62
N SER A 392 -16.12 -12.54 15.62
CA SER A 392 -16.89 -13.52 16.40
C SER A 392 -16.69 -14.97 15.94
N VAL A 393 -16.51 -15.22 14.66
CA VAL A 393 -16.23 -16.58 14.11
C VAL A 393 -14.79 -16.97 14.40
N LEU A 394 -13.86 -16.03 14.23
CA LEU A 394 -12.44 -16.20 14.57
C LEU A 394 -12.26 -16.38 16.07
N ASP A 395 -12.92 -15.55 16.89
CA ASP A 395 -12.86 -15.62 18.35
C ASP A 395 -13.44 -16.93 18.89
N GLN A 396 -14.51 -17.44 18.28
CA GLN A 396 -15.05 -18.76 18.64
C GLN A 396 -14.08 -19.88 18.28
N ALA A 397 -13.43 -19.81 17.11
CA ALA A 397 -12.39 -20.78 16.72
C ALA A 397 -11.14 -20.70 17.61
N LYS A 398 -10.86 -19.53 18.21
CA LYS A 398 -9.72 -19.25 19.08
C LYS A 398 -10.01 -19.42 20.58
N ALA A 399 -11.28 -19.46 20.99
CA ALA A 399 -11.75 -19.32 22.37
C ALA A 399 -11.15 -20.34 23.36
N SER A 400 -10.58 -21.45 22.88
CA SER A 400 -9.86 -22.41 23.72
C SER A 400 -8.96 -23.33 22.89
N PRO A 401 -7.96 -23.99 23.53
CA PRO A 401 -7.17 -25.03 22.86
C PRO A 401 -8.00 -26.14 22.25
N VAL A 402 -9.17 -26.43 22.84
CA VAL A 402 -10.11 -27.43 22.34
C VAL A 402 -10.80 -26.93 21.07
N ALA A 403 -11.26 -25.68 21.05
CA ALA A 403 -11.87 -25.06 19.86
C ALA A 403 -10.88 -25.01 18.69
N LYS A 404 -9.63 -24.60 18.93
CA LYS A 404 -8.54 -24.65 17.95
C LYS A 404 -8.34 -26.05 17.38
N LYS A 405 -8.35 -27.08 18.22
CA LYS A 405 -8.17 -28.48 17.81
C LYS A 405 -9.36 -28.99 17.01
N VAL A 406 -10.58 -28.66 17.42
CA VAL A 406 -11.83 -29.01 16.71
C VAL A 406 -11.83 -28.33 15.32
N PHE A 407 -11.54 -27.04 15.25
CA PHE A 407 -11.45 -26.31 13.99
C PHE A 407 -10.43 -26.93 13.04
N ARG A 408 -9.20 -27.25 13.51
CA ARG A 408 -8.18 -27.94 12.70
C ARG A 408 -8.67 -29.31 12.23
N GLY A 409 -9.40 -30.07 13.06
CA GLY A 409 -9.99 -31.36 12.68
C GLY A 409 -11.05 -31.25 11.60
N VAL A 410 -11.93 -30.25 11.70
CA VAL A 410 -12.93 -29.93 10.67
C VAL A 410 -12.25 -29.57 9.36
N MET A 411 -11.24 -28.71 9.38
CA MET A 411 -10.51 -28.28 8.19
C MET A 411 -9.71 -29.42 7.54
N ALA A 412 -9.16 -30.35 8.33
CA ALA A 412 -8.55 -31.57 7.80
C ALA A 412 -9.59 -32.46 7.06
N SER A 413 -10.81 -32.55 7.57
CA SER A 413 -11.90 -33.28 6.90
C SER A 413 -12.33 -32.57 5.61
N VAL A 414 -12.40 -31.24 5.60
CA VAL A 414 -12.66 -30.42 4.41
C VAL A 414 -11.59 -30.66 3.35
N ARG A 415 -10.31 -30.72 3.74
CA ARG A 415 -9.19 -31.01 2.83
C ARG A 415 -9.37 -32.38 2.12
N VAL A 416 -9.74 -33.41 2.86
CA VAL A 416 -10.01 -34.73 2.27
C VAL A 416 -11.21 -34.66 1.33
N ALA A 417 -12.30 -34.03 1.73
CA ALA A 417 -13.51 -33.87 0.91
C ALA A 417 -13.22 -33.07 -0.38
N SER A 418 -12.44 -32.00 -0.29
CA SER A 418 -12.01 -31.18 -1.44
C SER A 418 -11.11 -31.95 -2.40
N GLY A 419 -10.31 -32.89 -1.91
CA GLY A 419 -9.52 -33.81 -2.73
C GLY A 419 -10.37 -34.80 -3.53
N VAL A 420 -11.48 -35.26 -2.97
CA VAL A 420 -12.41 -36.19 -3.62
C VAL A 420 -13.43 -35.47 -4.52
N ALA A 421 -13.89 -34.29 -4.10
CA ALA A 421 -14.86 -33.48 -4.83
C ALA A 421 -14.32 -32.05 -5.05
N PRO A 422 -13.42 -31.84 -6.01
CA PRO A 422 -12.68 -30.58 -6.19
C PRO A 422 -13.58 -29.33 -6.39
N LYS A 423 -14.76 -29.49 -6.98
CA LYS A 423 -15.75 -28.40 -7.17
C LYS A 423 -16.32 -27.87 -5.85
N LEU A 424 -16.29 -28.68 -4.77
CA LEU A 424 -16.74 -28.24 -3.45
C LEU A 424 -15.88 -27.11 -2.90
N SER A 425 -14.58 -27.08 -3.23
CA SER A 425 -13.67 -26.02 -2.80
C SER A 425 -14.13 -24.64 -3.24
N ASN A 426 -14.67 -24.51 -4.45
CA ASN A 426 -15.12 -23.22 -4.99
C ASN A 426 -16.31 -22.67 -4.18
N ALA A 427 -17.32 -23.49 -3.93
CA ALA A 427 -18.47 -23.10 -3.12
C ALA A 427 -18.07 -22.76 -1.67
N LEU A 428 -17.09 -23.47 -1.10
CA LEU A 428 -16.59 -23.20 0.25
C LEU A 428 -15.77 -21.91 0.32
N VAL A 429 -15.01 -21.58 -0.72
CA VAL A 429 -14.27 -20.30 -0.79
C VAL A 429 -15.26 -19.14 -0.93
N GLU A 430 -16.29 -19.27 -1.77
CA GLU A 430 -17.33 -18.26 -1.91
C GLU A 430 -18.06 -18.05 -0.58
N ALA A 431 -18.46 -19.13 0.11
CA ALA A 431 -19.08 -19.03 1.43
C ALA A 431 -18.14 -18.44 2.49
N ALA A 432 -16.84 -18.75 2.45
CA ALA A 432 -15.86 -18.17 3.38
C ALA A 432 -15.69 -16.66 3.15
N VAL A 433 -15.70 -16.21 1.89
CA VAL A 433 -15.67 -14.77 1.53
C VAL A 433 -16.92 -14.06 2.04
N GLU A 434 -18.09 -14.68 1.94
CA GLU A 434 -19.34 -14.13 2.50
C GLU A 434 -19.33 -14.06 4.03
N LEU A 435 -18.63 -14.97 4.70
CA LEU A 435 -18.50 -15.00 6.16
C LEU A 435 -17.49 -13.98 6.71
N ILE A 436 -16.55 -13.51 5.88
CA ILE A 436 -15.50 -12.55 6.27
C ILE A 436 -15.54 -11.35 5.33
N PRO A 437 -16.67 -10.66 5.16
CA PRO A 437 -16.84 -9.61 4.16
C PRO A 437 -15.85 -8.45 4.38
N ASP A 438 -15.55 -8.11 5.64
CA ASP A 438 -14.75 -6.92 5.95
C ASP A 438 -13.29 -7.05 5.52
N VAL A 439 -12.67 -8.23 5.64
CA VAL A 439 -11.30 -8.49 5.18
C VAL A 439 -11.19 -8.39 3.66
N VAL A 440 -12.23 -8.84 2.98
CA VAL A 440 -12.31 -8.86 1.51
C VAL A 440 -12.70 -7.49 0.97
N THR A 441 -13.67 -6.83 1.59
CA THR A 441 -14.20 -5.53 1.12
C THR A 441 -13.21 -4.40 1.28
N MET A 442 -12.30 -4.44 2.26
CA MET A 442 -11.25 -3.43 2.41
C MET A 442 -10.33 -3.34 1.19
N GLY A 443 -10.06 -4.45 0.50
CA GLY A 443 -9.29 -4.48 -0.75
C GLY A 443 -10.14 -4.48 -2.02
N GLY A 444 -11.45 -4.65 -1.91
CA GLY A 444 -12.35 -4.85 -3.05
C GLY A 444 -12.29 -3.73 -4.09
N LEU A 445 -12.11 -2.49 -3.65
CA LEU A 445 -11.98 -1.33 -4.54
C LEU A 445 -10.63 -1.26 -5.27
N THR A 446 -9.57 -1.86 -4.74
CA THR A 446 -8.19 -1.66 -5.21
C THR A 446 -7.58 -2.89 -5.89
N ILE A 447 -8.00 -4.10 -5.50
CA ILE A 447 -7.44 -5.38 -5.97
C ILE A 447 -7.44 -5.50 -7.49
N ILE A 448 -8.46 -4.99 -8.18
CA ILE A 448 -8.57 -5.16 -9.64
C ILE A 448 -7.35 -4.58 -10.37
N SER A 449 -6.82 -3.42 -9.94
CA SER A 449 -5.62 -2.84 -10.54
C SER A 449 -4.35 -3.66 -10.30
N ASN A 450 -4.31 -4.49 -9.24
CA ASN A 450 -3.21 -5.42 -9.00
C ASN A 450 -3.32 -6.64 -9.93
N LEU A 451 -4.51 -7.18 -10.10
CA LEU A 451 -4.76 -8.35 -10.96
C LEU A 451 -4.59 -8.02 -12.44
N TYR A 452 -5.13 -6.89 -12.88
CA TYR A 452 -4.97 -6.41 -14.24
C TYR A 452 -3.57 -5.83 -14.51
N GLY A 453 -2.88 -5.32 -13.47
CA GLY A 453 -1.50 -4.82 -13.55
C GLY A 453 -1.37 -3.38 -14.05
N ASN A 454 -2.47 -2.66 -14.27
CA ASN A 454 -2.48 -1.27 -14.72
C ASN A 454 -2.08 -0.29 -13.60
N PRO A 455 -1.57 0.92 -13.90
CA PRO A 455 -1.27 1.92 -12.90
C PRO A 455 -2.54 2.50 -12.28
N ALA A 456 -2.44 2.86 -10.99
CA ALA A 456 -3.49 3.52 -10.23
C ALA A 456 -2.88 4.45 -9.17
N VAL A 457 -3.46 5.63 -8.98
CA VAL A 457 -3.05 6.59 -7.95
C VAL A 457 -4.20 6.88 -7.02
N SER A 458 -3.95 6.86 -5.72
CA SER A 458 -4.86 7.40 -4.70
C SER A 458 -4.42 8.81 -4.35
N ILE A 459 -5.35 9.75 -4.40
CA ILE A 459 -5.15 11.15 -4.01
C ILE A 459 -6.18 11.54 -2.95
N PRO A 460 -5.86 12.46 -2.03
CA PRO A 460 -6.81 12.91 -1.02
C PRO A 460 -8.03 13.59 -1.65
N ALA A 461 -9.22 13.11 -1.33
CA ALA A 461 -10.48 13.66 -1.85
C ALA A 461 -11.20 14.57 -0.83
N GLY A 462 -10.56 14.95 0.27
CA GLY A 462 -11.16 15.64 1.40
C GLY A 462 -11.49 14.69 2.54
N THR A 463 -12.47 15.04 3.37
CA THR A 463 -12.81 14.30 4.59
C THR A 463 -14.27 13.87 4.65
N VAL A 464 -14.53 12.80 5.38
CA VAL A 464 -15.85 12.36 5.86
C VAL A 464 -15.71 12.12 7.35
N ASN A 465 -16.56 12.75 8.18
CA ASN A 465 -16.45 12.72 9.64
C ASN A 465 -15.05 13.13 10.15
N ASP A 466 -14.48 14.20 9.58
CA ASP A 466 -13.15 14.76 9.89
C ASP A 466 -11.96 13.83 9.61
N LEU A 467 -12.17 12.71 8.97
CA LEU A 467 -11.12 11.76 8.56
C LEU A 467 -10.98 11.71 7.04
N PRO A 468 -9.76 11.55 6.51
CA PRO A 468 -9.50 11.52 5.08
C PRO A 468 -10.24 10.40 4.37
N VAL A 469 -10.63 10.67 3.13
CA VAL A 469 -11.03 9.67 2.15
C VAL A 469 -10.22 9.86 0.88
N GLY A 470 -9.82 8.74 0.28
CA GLY A 470 -9.04 8.73 -0.97
C GLY A 470 -9.93 8.54 -2.19
N MET A 471 -9.64 9.30 -3.26
CA MET A 471 -10.11 9.04 -4.61
C MET A 471 -9.00 8.35 -5.39
N GLN A 472 -9.27 7.18 -5.96
CA GLN A 472 -8.30 6.58 -6.88
C GLN A 472 -8.68 6.85 -8.33
N VAL A 473 -7.65 7.12 -9.14
CA VAL A 473 -7.73 7.20 -10.59
C VAL A 473 -6.95 6.03 -11.17
N LEU A 474 -7.57 5.30 -12.10
CA LEU A 474 -6.99 4.17 -12.80
C LEU A 474 -6.75 4.59 -14.25
N ALA A 475 -5.61 4.19 -14.82
CA ALA A 475 -5.28 4.39 -16.23
C ALA A 475 -4.93 3.06 -16.92
N PRO A 476 -4.94 2.98 -18.26
CA PRO A 476 -4.41 1.82 -18.99
C PRO A 476 -2.94 1.55 -18.67
N HIS A 477 -2.46 0.34 -18.97
CA HIS A 477 -1.05 -0.03 -18.79
C HIS A 477 -0.10 0.97 -19.45
N HIS A 478 1.02 1.23 -18.78
CA HIS A 478 2.10 2.11 -19.24
C HIS A 478 1.75 3.60 -19.32
N ARG A 479 0.58 4.02 -18.85
CA ARG A 479 0.20 5.43 -18.75
C ARG A 479 0.47 6.01 -17.35
N ASP A 480 1.53 5.54 -16.71
CA ASP A 480 1.91 5.93 -15.35
C ASP A 480 2.14 7.44 -15.22
N LYS A 481 2.92 8.03 -16.15
CA LYS A 481 3.22 9.47 -16.15
C LYS A 481 1.98 10.33 -16.42
N GLU A 482 1.14 9.92 -17.37
CA GLU A 482 -0.12 10.60 -17.65
C GLU A 482 -1.04 10.61 -16.42
N LEU A 483 -1.02 9.51 -15.65
CA LEU A 483 -1.78 9.40 -14.41
C LEU A 483 -1.27 10.37 -13.32
N LEU A 484 0.05 10.60 -13.24
CA LEU A 484 0.62 11.63 -12.38
C LEU A 484 0.21 13.05 -12.84
N ASP A 485 0.08 13.30 -14.14
CA ASP A 485 -0.42 14.59 -14.64
C ASP A 485 -1.89 14.83 -14.26
N VAL A 486 -2.72 13.78 -14.26
CA VAL A 486 -4.10 13.87 -13.74
C VAL A 486 -4.08 14.23 -12.26
N ALA A 487 -3.26 13.56 -11.46
CA ALA A 487 -3.11 13.87 -10.03
C ALA A 487 -2.56 15.29 -9.80
N LEU A 488 -1.62 15.74 -10.63
CA LEU A 488 -1.05 17.09 -10.55
C LEU A 488 -2.08 18.18 -10.86
N ALA A 489 -2.95 17.95 -11.83
CA ALA A 489 -4.01 18.90 -12.14
C ALA A 489 -4.95 19.08 -10.94
N TYR A 490 -5.30 18.00 -10.25
CA TYR A 490 -6.08 18.05 -9.01
C TYR A 490 -5.31 18.71 -7.85
N GLU A 491 -4.02 18.37 -7.66
CA GLU A 491 -3.16 18.98 -6.63
C GLU A 491 -3.10 20.50 -6.79
N ARG A 492 -2.98 20.99 -8.03
CA ARG A 492 -2.88 22.43 -8.32
C ARG A 492 -4.21 23.19 -8.16
N SER A 493 -5.33 22.53 -8.43
CA SER A 493 -6.65 23.19 -8.38
C SER A 493 -7.27 23.17 -7.00
N VAL A 494 -7.21 22.03 -6.31
CA VAL A 494 -7.84 21.80 -5.01
C VAL A 494 -6.81 21.81 -3.88
N GLY A 495 -5.69 21.11 -4.08
CA GLY A 495 -4.67 20.91 -3.06
C GLY A 495 -5.13 19.98 -1.94
N TRP A 496 -4.21 19.65 -1.06
CA TRP A 496 -4.47 18.89 0.17
C TRP A 496 -3.42 19.19 1.24
N PRO A 497 -3.72 18.97 2.54
CA PRO A 497 -2.74 19.09 3.61
C PRO A 497 -1.58 18.11 3.38
N LYS A 498 -0.35 18.58 3.49
CA LYS A 498 0.86 17.76 3.32
C LYS A 498 1.11 16.83 4.52
N VAL A 499 0.61 17.22 5.70
CA VAL A 499 0.65 16.43 6.94
C VAL A 499 -0.71 16.49 7.63
N ALA A 500 -0.96 15.59 8.57
CA ALA A 500 -2.19 15.60 9.36
C ALA A 500 -2.32 16.92 10.18
N PRO A 501 -3.52 17.49 10.31
CA PRO A 501 -3.73 18.75 11.04
C PRO A 501 -3.27 18.69 12.50
N THR A 502 -3.27 17.52 13.12
CA THR A 502 -2.75 17.30 14.48
C THR A 502 -1.28 17.67 14.63
N VAL A 503 -0.48 17.47 13.57
CA VAL A 503 0.96 17.82 13.54
C VAL A 503 1.15 19.32 13.60
N THR A 504 0.40 20.07 12.81
CA THR A 504 0.49 21.55 12.77
C THR A 504 -0.11 22.22 13.99
N ALA A 505 -1.12 21.59 14.63
CA ALA A 505 -1.73 22.09 15.86
C ALA A 505 -0.82 21.90 17.09
N ALA A 506 0.07 20.91 17.06
CA ALA A 506 1.03 20.63 18.14
C ALA A 506 2.32 21.47 18.02
N ALA A 507 2.58 22.11 16.88
CA ALA A 507 3.71 23.01 16.71
C ALA A 507 3.45 24.28 17.57
N PRO A 508 4.41 24.71 18.42
CA PRO A 508 4.23 25.96 19.18
C PRO A 508 3.99 27.09 18.19
N ALA A 509 2.91 27.87 18.43
CA ALA A 509 2.64 29.08 17.65
C ALA A 509 3.92 29.91 17.61
N GLY A 510 4.48 30.09 16.41
CA GLY A 510 5.77 30.72 16.22
C GLY A 510 5.83 32.09 16.92
N VAL A 511 6.90 32.29 17.67
CA VAL A 511 7.34 33.60 18.20
C VAL A 511 7.99 34.37 17.07
#